data_9a76ec887a4528d818c1f63e28700cc3
#
_entry.id   9a76ec887a4528d818c1f63e28700cc3
#
_cell.length_a   1.000
_cell.length_b   1.000
_cell.length_c   1.000
_cell.angle_alpha   90.00
_cell.angle_beta   90.00
_cell.angle_gamma   90.00
#
_symmetry.space_group_name_H-M   'P 1'
#
loop_
_entity.id
_entity.type
_entity.pdbx_description
1 polymer ?
#
loop_
_entity_poly.entity_id
_entity_poly.type
_entity_poly.pdbx_seq_one_letter_code
_entity_poly.pdbx_strand_id
1 'polypeptide(L)'
;PTKNLEDFYDKEGYRDGEFKKGDKGKWVIRSEMTTELKNENMVSKGMVIRLNRNSRTCTGEYFVRIVKEDSEGKVYSDERKYPVKMENNKIITLKPIDDEKVKKEIEEFKFFVQYGNFKELENYKDGEVTYNPEAPIYSAQYQLKNSDYNVEQLRKRYNITTKKAPKLLLKGSGNLKGSSVGYKNIEFTFVENKEENIYFTDSINFNPSEDK
;
A
#
# COMPACT_ATOMS: atom_id res chain seq x y z
N PRO A 1 -6.94 10.67 -6.57
CA PRO A 1 -5.58 10.13 -6.62
C PRO A 1 -4.53 11.25 -6.62
N THR A 2 -3.38 10.98 -5.98
CA THR A 2 -2.22 11.86 -6.02
C THR A 2 -1.29 11.35 -7.13
N LYS A 3 -1.48 11.83 -8.35
CA LYS A 3 -0.73 11.33 -9.52
C LYS A 3 0.77 11.62 -9.44
N ASN A 4 1.14 12.77 -8.88
CA ASN A 4 2.54 13.12 -8.64
C ASN A 4 2.91 12.80 -7.18
N LEU A 5 3.80 11.84 -6.98
CA LEU A 5 4.24 11.45 -5.63
C LEU A 5 5.03 12.57 -4.93
N GLU A 6 5.65 13.48 -5.68
CA GLU A 6 6.39 14.61 -5.09
C GLU A 6 5.48 15.62 -4.38
N ASP A 7 4.16 15.59 -4.64
CA ASP A 7 3.17 16.37 -3.90
C ASP A 7 3.19 16.05 -2.39
N PHE A 8 3.69 14.86 -2.01
CA PHE A 8 3.84 14.47 -0.60
C PHE A 8 4.89 15.29 0.16
N TYR A 9 5.84 15.91 -0.52
CA TYR A 9 6.78 16.82 0.14
C TYR A 9 6.09 18.06 0.72
N ASP A 10 4.97 18.46 0.15
CA ASP A 10 4.21 19.65 0.52
C ASP A 10 2.91 19.34 1.29
N LYS A 11 2.58 18.05 1.47
CA LYS A 11 1.44 17.63 2.31
C LYS A 11 1.74 17.87 3.78
N GLU A 12 0.71 18.27 4.52
CA GLU A 12 0.81 18.44 5.98
C GLU A 12 1.26 17.14 6.65
N GLY A 13 2.16 17.30 7.63
CA GLY A 13 2.57 16.20 8.50
C GLY A 13 1.53 15.93 9.58
N TYR A 14 1.59 14.77 10.20
CA TYR A 14 0.70 14.34 11.28
C TYR A 14 1.49 14.02 12.53
N ARG A 15 1.21 14.74 13.62
CA ARG A 15 1.87 14.57 14.92
C ARG A 15 0.83 14.79 16.03
N ASP A 16 0.84 13.92 17.03
CA ASP A 16 -0.01 14.05 18.23
C ASP A 16 -1.51 14.24 17.93
N GLY A 17 -2.01 13.54 16.91
CA GLY A 17 -3.42 13.62 16.52
C GLY A 17 -3.79 14.81 15.63
N GLU A 18 -2.83 15.64 15.22
CA GLU A 18 -3.06 16.87 14.46
C GLU A 18 -2.23 16.93 13.17
N PHE A 19 -2.77 17.60 12.17
CA PHE A 19 -2.04 17.97 10.95
C PHE A 19 -1.39 19.34 11.11
N LYS A 20 -0.08 19.41 10.80
CA LYS A 20 0.69 20.66 10.85
C LYS A 20 1.43 20.87 9.55
N LYS A 21 1.16 21.97 8.86
CA LYS A 21 1.76 22.31 7.58
C LYS A 21 3.30 22.37 7.62
N GLY A 22 3.85 22.86 8.70
CA GLY A 22 5.31 22.98 8.91
C GLY A 22 5.96 21.76 9.53
N ASP A 23 5.20 20.69 9.81
CA ASP A 23 5.76 19.55 10.51
C ASP A 23 6.82 18.83 9.68
N LYS A 24 7.92 18.50 10.34
CA LYS A 24 9.05 17.78 9.75
C LYS A 24 8.83 16.29 9.88
N GLY A 25 9.32 15.54 8.90
CA GLY A 25 9.20 14.09 8.95
C GLY A 25 9.15 13.45 7.57
N LYS A 26 8.69 12.22 7.55
CA LYS A 26 8.69 11.37 6.35
C LYS A 26 7.31 10.79 6.10
N TRP A 27 6.83 10.93 4.88
CA TRP A 27 5.75 10.11 4.38
C TRP A 27 6.29 8.74 3.97
N VAL A 28 5.66 7.69 4.42
CA VAL A 28 5.96 6.30 4.03
C VAL A 28 4.75 5.77 3.27
N ILE A 29 4.98 5.37 2.03
CA ILE A 29 3.96 4.83 1.13
C ILE A 29 4.38 3.43 0.74
N ARG A 30 3.47 2.46 0.89
CA ARG A 30 3.69 1.06 0.53
C ARG A 30 2.49 0.51 -0.20
N SER A 31 2.73 -0.16 -1.32
CA SER A 31 1.74 -0.95 -2.04
C SER A 31 2.29 -2.34 -2.32
N GLU A 32 1.49 -3.37 -2.09
CA GLU A 32 1.95 -4.76 -2.11
C GLU A 32 0.83 -5.69 -2.58
N MET A 33 1.17 -6.63 -3.46
CA MET A 33 0.31 -7.73 -3.87
C MET A 33 0.83 -9.04 -3.33
N THR A 34 -0.01 -9.79 -2.62
CA THR A 34 0.31 -11.11 -2.08
C THR A 34 -0.57 -12.18 -2.71
N THR A 35 0.06 -13.23 -3.17
CA THR A 35 -0.60 -14.41 -3.75
C THR A 35 -0.05 -15.68 -3.14
N GLU A 36 -0.95 -16.57 -2.73
CA GLU A 36 -0.68 -17.94 -2.34
C GLU A 36 -1.73 -18.80 -3.03
N LEU A 37 -1.33 -19.57 -4.01
CA LEU A 37 -2.20 -20.50 -4.69
C LEU A 37 -2.03 -21.91 -4.11
N LYS A 38 -3.02 -22.76 -4.32
CA LYS A 38 -2.99 -24.14 -3.80
C LYS A 38 -1.70 -24.85 -4.18
N ASN A 39 -1.00 -25.39 -3.19
CA ASN A 39 0.29 -26.06 -3.32
C ASN A 39 1.44 -25.18 -3.85
N GLU A 40 1.32 -23.86 -3.74
CA GLU A 40 2.38 -22.92 -4.10
C GLU A 40 2.85 -22.16 -2.85
N ASN A 41 4.05 -21.60 -2.92
CA ASN A 41 4.55 -20.71 -1.88
C ASN A 41 3.79 -19.38 -1.92
N MET A 42 3.61 -18.76 -0.76
CA MET A 42 3.13 -17.39 -0.68
C MET A 42 4.19 -16.44 -1.22
N VAL A 43 3.80 -15.61 -2.18
CA VAL A 43 4.67 -14.59 -2.80
C VAL A 43 4.07 -13.22 -2.60
N SER A 44 4.85 -12.31 -1.99
CA SER A 44 4.52 -10.89 -1.87
C SER A 44 5.48 -10.06 -2.71
N LYS A 45 4.92 -9.19 -3.55
CA LYS A 45 5.69 -8.22 -4.35
C LYS A 45 5.14 -6.83 -4.13
N GLY A 46 6.03 -5.87 -3.96
CA GLY A 46 5.61 -4.50 -3.74
C GLY A 46 6.76 -3.51 -3.68
N MET A 47 6.42 -2.29 -3.37
CA MET A 47 7.38 -1.21 -3.18
C MET A 47 7.00 -0.38 -1.96
N VAL A 48 8.02 0.04 -1.24
CA VAL A 48 7.91 1.05 -0.18
C VAL A 48 8.84 2.21 -0.50
N ILE A 49 8.33 3.42 -0.37
CA ILE A 49 9.12 4.66 -0.48
C ILE A 49 8.94 5.52 0.75
N ARG A 50 9.98 6.29 1.05
CA ARG A 50 10.05 7.23 2.17
C ARG A 50 10.40 8.60 1.64
N LEU A 51 9.42 9.49 1.65
CA LEU A 51 9.58 10.87 1.18
C LEU A 51 9.90 11.77 2.36
N ASN A 52 11.14 12.23 2.41
CA ASN A 52 11.61 13.14 3.46
C ASN A 52 11.23 14.57 3.09
N ARG A 53 10.35 15.19 3.89
CA ARG A 53 9.88 16.56 3.65
C ARG A 53 10.96 17.63 3.84
N ASN A 54 11.95 17.37 4.71
CA ASN A 54 12.99 18.37 5.02
C ASN A 54 14.00 18.48 3.88
N SER A 55 14.52 17.34 3.43
CA SER A 55 15.53 17.28 2.36
C SER A 55 14.92 17.23 0.97
N ARG A 56 13.59 17.03 0.85
CA ARG A 56 12.88 16.78 -0.41
C ARG A 56 13.52 15.64 -1.21
N THR A 57 13.86 14.56 -0.50
CA THR A 57 14.45 13.35 -1.08
C THR A 57 13.54 12.17 -0.87
N CYS A 58 13.57 11.21 -1.79
CA CYS A 58 12.81 9.98 -1.70
C CYS A 58 13.71 8.78 -1.95
N THR A 59 13.71 7.86 -1.01
CA THR A 59 14.38 6.55 -1.12
C THR A 59 13.42 5.44 -0.77
N GLY A 60 13.72 4.24 -1.23
CA GLY A 60 12.89 3.07 -0.91
C GLY A 60 13.47 1.80 -1.47
N GLU A 61 12.61 0.80 -1.52
CA GLU A 61 12.96 -0.51 -2.09
C GLU A 61 11.73 -1.15 -2.76
N TYR A 62 11.95 -1.76 -3.91
CA TYR A 62 11.09 -2.82 -4.44
C TYR A 62 11.50 -4.12 -3.79
N PHE A 63 10.53 -4.96 -3.42
CA PHE A 63 10.81 -6.23 -2.74
C PHE A 63 9.99 -7.37 -3.34
N VAL A 64 10.61 -8.56 -3.29
CA VAL A 64 9.96 -9.83 -3.56
C VAL A 64 10.22 -10.72 -2.37
N ARG A 65 9.17 -11.10 -1.65
CA ARG A 65 9.22 -12.02 -0.49
C ARG A 65 8.52 -13.31 -0.85
N ILE A 66 9.20 -14.43 -0.60
CA ILE A 66 8.66 -15.78 -0.78
C ILE A 66 8.66 -16.46 0.57
N VAL A 67 7.48 -16.85 1.04
CA VAL A 67 7.31 -17.64 2.27
C VAL A 67 7.27 -19.10 1.89
N LYS A 68 8.10 -19.90 2.53
CA LYS A 68 8.27 -21.33 2.28
C LYS A 68 8.09 -22.11 3.57
N GLU A 69 7.68 -23.35 3.44
CA GLU A 69 7.64 -24.33 4.52
C GLU A 69 8.59 -25.47 4.18
N ASP A 70 9.43 -25.87 5.13
CA ASP A 70 10.31 -27.02 4.94
C ASP A 70 9.58 -28.34 5.24
N SER A 71 10.27 -29.45 5.05
CA SER A 71 9.72 -30.80 5.27
C SER A 71 9.35 -31.10 6.73
N GLU A 72 9.80 -30.27 7.66
CA GLU A 72 9.51 -30.37 9.10
C GLU A 72 8.37 -29.43 9.52
N GLY A 73 7.78 -28.68 8.57
CA GLY A 73 6.71 -27.71 8.84
C GLY A 73 7.22 -26.36 9.37
N LYS A 74 8.51 -26.10 9.30
CA LYS A 74 9.07 -24.82 9.71
C LYS A 74 8.94 -23.79 8.61
N VAL A 75 8.33 -22.66 8.92
CA VAL A 75 8.13 -21.54 8.00
C VAL A 75 9.34 -20.60 8.01
N TYR A 76 9.84 -20.27 6.84
CA TYR A 76 10.88 -19.27 6.63
C TYR A 76 10.57 -18.40 5.42
N SER A 77 11.21 -17.24 5.31
CA SER A 77 11.01 -16.35 4.17
C SER A 77 12.33 -15.95 3.53
N ASP A 78 12.35 -16.01 2.19
CA ASP A 78 13.39 -15.40 1.38
C ASP A 78 12.90 -14.03 0.89
N GLU A 79 13.68 -12.99 1.09
CA GLU A 79 13.36 -11.65 0.63
C GLU A 79 14.48 -11.07 -0.22
N ARG A 80 14.13 -10.63 -1.43
CA ARG A 80 15.02 -9.85 -2.30
C ARG A 80 14.58 -8.41 -2.31
N LYS A 81 15.53 -7.49 -2.10
CA LYS A 81 15.28 -6.04 -2.09
C LYS A 81 16.10 -5.37 -3.17
N TYR A 82 15.47 -4.48 -3.89
CA TYR A 82 16.05 -3.68 -4.95
C TYR A 82 15.93 -2.20 -4.55
N PRO A 83 17.05 -1.58 -4.11
CA PRO A 83 17.03 -0.19 -3.67
C PRO A 83 16.62 0.75 -4.82
N VAL A 84 15.73 1.70 -4.51
CA VAL A 84 15.24 2.70 -5.45
C VAL A 84 15.32 4.10 -4.86
N LYS A 85 15.31 5.10 -5.72
CA LYS A 85 15.01 6.49 -5.40
C LYS A 85 13.89 6.99 -6.30
N MET A 86 13.33 8.12 -5.98
CA MET A 86 12.40 8.82 -6.86
C MET A 86 12.92 10.21 -7.18
N GLU A 87 12.95 10.56 -8.44
CA GLU A 87 13.27 11.88 -8.95
C GLU A 87 12.32 12.23 -10.11
N ASN A 88 11.80 13.45 -10.12
CA ASN A 88 10.87 13.92 -11.14
C ASN A 88 9.67 12.96 -11.33
N ASN A 89 9.12 12.51 -10.21
CA ASN A 89 8.00 11.53 -10.17
C ASN A 89 8.29 10.19 -10.88
N LYS A 90 9.56 9.84 -11.05
CA LYS A 90 10.00 8.57 -11.64
C LYS A 90 10.78 7.74 -10.63
N ILE A 91 10.50 6.46 -10.59
CA ILE A 91 11.27 5.49 -9.80
C ILE A 91 12.54 5.13 -10.58
N ILE A 92 13.66 5.20 -9.91
CA ILE A 92 14.99 4.93 -10.46
C ILE A 92 15.67 3.88 -9.59
N THR A 93 16.18 2.83 -10.19
CA THR A 93 16.96 1.80 -9.49
C THR A 93 18.35 2.33 -9.14
N LEU A 94 18.82 2.04 -7.91
CA LEU A 94 20.13 2.49 -7.43
C LEU A 94 21.26 1.52 -7.79
N LYS A 95 20.92 0.31 -8.22
CA LYS A 95 21.88 -0.73 -8.65
C LYS A 95 21.41 -1.32 -9.98
N PRO A 96 22.35 -1.79 -10.82
CA PRO A 96 21.99 -2.56 -12.01
C PRO A 96 21.14 -3.77 -11.65
N ILE A 97 20.19 -4.09 -12.50
CA ILE A 97 19.30 -5.25 -12.36
C ILE A 97 19.44 -6.06 -13.64
N ASP A 98 19.94 -7.30 -13.52
CA ASP A 98 20.17 -8.20 -14.66
C ASP A 98 18.87 -8.83 -15.17
N ASP A 99 17.86 -8.96 -14.30
CA ASP A 99 16.54 -9.47 -14.65
C ASP A 99 15.69 -8.36 -15.26
N GLU A 100 15.59 -8.34 -16.59
CA GLU A 100 14.82 -7.34 -17.34
C GLU A 100 13.34 -7.31 -16.96
N LYS A 101 12.77 -8.44 -16.53
CA LYS A 101 11.36 -8.48 -16.06
C LYS A 101 11.22 -7.71 -14.75
N VAL A 102 12.10 -7.96 -13.79
CA VAL A 102 12.09 -7.25 -12.50
C VAL A 102 12.37 -5.77 -12.70
N LYS A 103 13.32 -5.43 -13.56
CA LYS A 103 13.62 -4.03 -13.90
C LYS A 103 12.39 -3.30 -14.43
N LYS A 104 11.67 -3.92 -15.37
CA LYS A 104 10.43 -3.37 -15.94
C LYS A 104 9.33 -3.25 -14.88
N GLU A 105 9.15 -4.26 -14.01
CA GLU A 105 8.20 -4.20 -12.89
C GLU A 105 8.48 -3.01 -11.96
N ILE A 106 9.74 -2.67 -11.72
CA ILE A 106 10.15 -1.53 -10.89
C ILE A 106 9.89 -0.20 -11.61
N GLU A 107 10.31 -0.06 -12.84
CA GLU A 107 10.19 1.19 -13.62
C GLU A 107 8.72 1.55 -13.90
N GLU A 108 7.87 0.56 -14.11
CA GLU A 108 6.43 0.74 -14.37
C GLU A 108 5.58 0.74 -13.08
N PHE A 109 6.18 0.54 -11.92
CA PHE A 109 5.44 0.43 -10.66
C PHE A 109 4.63 1.70 -10.37
N LYS A 110 3.38 1.49 -9.94
CA LYS A 110 2.50 2.57 -9.49
C LYS A 110 1.94 2.23 -8.11
N PHE A 111 2.07 3.17 -7.19
CA PHE A 111 1.42 3.09 -5.89
C PHE A 111 -0.09 3.28 -6.04
N PHE A 112 -0.85 2.63 -5.18
CA PHE A 112 -2.32 2.73 -5.23
C PHE A 112 -2.81 4.18 -5.16
N VAL A 113 -2.15 5.03 -4.40
CA VAL A 113 -2.47 6.46 -4.28
C VAL A 113 -2.45 7.20 -5.63
N GLN A 114 -1.70 6.70 -6.62
CA GLN A 114 -1.59 7.32 -7.94
C GLN A 114 -2.78 7.00 -8.86
N TYR A 115 -3.50 5.88 -8.62
CA TYR A 115 -4.61 5.44 -9.46
C TYR A 115 -5.89 5.11 -8.74
N GLY A 116 -5.84 4.79 -7.44
CA GLY A 116 -7.02 4.48 -6.63
C GLY A 116 -8.01 5.63 -6.57
N ASN A 117 -9.30 5.33 -6.52
CA ASN A 117 -10.36 6.34 -6.50
C ASN A 117 -11.53 5.88 -5.61
N PHE A 118 -11.83 6.65 -4.59
CA PHE A 118 -12.95 6.42 -3.67
C PHE A 118 -14.03 7.51 -3.75
N LYS A 119 -14.17 8.18 -4.90
CA LYS A 119 -15.21 9.21 -5.09
C LYS A 119 -16.63 8.68 -4.89
N GLU A 120 -16.83 7.39 -5.14
CA GLU A 120 -18.11 6.72 -5.02
C GLU A 120 -18.24 5.88 -3.73
N LEU A 121 -17.38 6.13 -2.72
CA LEU A 121 -17.40 5.39 -1.46
C LEU A 121 -18.78 5.44 -0.77
N GLU A 122 -19.48 6.54 -0.89
CA GLU A 122 -20.86 6.70 -0.39
C GLU A 122 -21.88 5.74 -1.04
N ASN A 123 -21.57 5.23 -2.23
CA ASN A 123 -22.40 4.26 -2.94
C ASN A 123 -22.16 2.81 -2.51
N TYR A 124 -21.13 2.57 -1.68
CA TYR A 124 -20.88 1.25 -1.12
C TYR A 124 -21.92 0.96 -0.06
N LYS A 125 -22.75 -0.07 -0.32
CA LYS A 125 -23.83 -0.51 0.55
C LYS A 125 -23.34 -1.59 1.50
N ASP A 126 -24.12 -1.76 2.58
CA ASP A 126 -23.95 -2.87 3.53
C ASP A 126 -22.54 -2.93 4.15
N GLY A 127 -21.93 -1.75 4.36
CA GLY A 127 -20.62 -1.64 4.99
C GLY A 127 -20.71 -1.77 6.52
N GLU A 128 -19.79 -2.55 7.09
CA GLU A 128 -19.55 -2.55 8.53
C GLU A 128 -18.58 -1.43 8.86
N VAL A 129 -19.04 -0.43 9.59
CA VAL A 129 -18.21 0.72 10.03
C VAL A 129 -18.08 0.67 11.54
N THR A 130 -16.83 0.71 12.01
CA THR A 130 -16.52 0.79 13.43
C THR A 130 -15.67 2.03 13.73
N TYR A 131 -15.86 2.57 14.92
CA TYR A 131 -15.11 3.69 15.44
C TYR A 131 -14.76 3.46 16.89
N ASN A 132 -13.46 3.62 17.24
CA ASN A 132 -13.00 3.62 18.61
C ASN A 132 -12.66 5.05 19.03
N PRO A 133 -13.46 5.70 19.90
CA PRO A 133 -13.23 7.08 20.30
C PRO A 133 -12.03 7.27 21.26
N GLU A 134 -11.63 6.22 21.99
CA GLU A 134 -10.50 6.27 22.93
C GLU A 134 -9.15 6.31 22.21
N ALA A 135 -9.08 5.63 21.04
CA ALA A 135 -7.92 5.71 20.17
C ALA A 135 -8.43 5.97 18.76
N PRO A 136 -8.64 7.21 18.32
CA PRO A 136 -9.46 7.59 17.15
C PRO A 136 -9.14 6.77 15.88
N ILE A 137 -9.55 5.50 15.90
CA ILE A 137 -9.33 4.51 14.86
C ILE A 137 -10.67 4.23 14.20
N TYR A 138 -10.66 4.31 12.88
CA TYR A 138 -11.82 4.03 12.02
C TYR A 138 -11.53 2.76 11.22
N SER A 139 -12.54 1.92 11.09
CA SER A 139 -12.51 0.76 10.20
C SER A 139 -13.82 0.69 9.43
N ALA A 140 -13.73 0.43 8.13
CA ALA A 140 -14.89 0.18 7.29
C ALA A 140 -14.62 -1.00 6.38
N GLN A 141 -15.56 -1.95 6.31
CA GLN A 141 -15.47 -3.14 5.49
C GLN A 141 -16.64 -3.21 4.52
N TYR A 142 -16.38 -3.50 3.26
CA TYR A 142 -17.37 -3.58 2.20
C TYR A 142 -17.16 -4.82 1.33
N GLN A 143 -18.24 -5.43 0.85
CA GLN A 143 -18.18 -6.40 -0.24
C GLN A 143 -18.27 -5.63 -1.56
N LEU A 144 -17.23 -5.69 -2.37
CA LEU A 144 -17.20 -5.02 -3.66
C LEU A 144 -17.81 -5.87 -4.78
N LYS A 145 -17.96 -5.24 -5.96
CA LYS A 145 -18.29 -5.88 -7.23
C LYS A 145 -17.08 -5.88 -8.15
N ASN A 146 -17.04 -6.79 -9.10
CA ASN A 146 -15.95 -6.81 -10.11
C ASN A 146 -15.95 -5.58 -11.03
N SER A 147 -17.10 -4.88 -11.15
CA SER A 147 -17.24 -3.62 -11.87
C SER A 147 -16.81 -2.38 -11.08
N ASP A 148 -16.34 -2.55 -9.84
CA ASP A 148 -15.76 -1.45 -9.07
C ASP A 148 -14.49 -0.94 -9.74
N TYR A 149 -14.35 0.38 -9.83
CA TYR A 149 -13.21 1.00 -10.51
C TYR A 149 -11.86 0.52 -9.95
N ASN A 150 -11.72 0.47 -8.63
CA ASN A 150 -10.46 0.05 -7.99
C ASN A 150 -10.16 -1.43 -8.25
N VAL A 151 -11.19 -2.28 -8.24
CA VAL A 151 -11.06 -3.71 -8.56
C VAL A 151 -10.59 -3.89 -10.00
N GLU A 152 -11.17 -3.17 -10.96
CA GLU A 152 -10.73 -3.21 -12.36
C GLU A 152 -9.27 -2.74 -12.50
N GLN A 153 -8.87 -1.68 -11.79
CA GLN A 153 -7.50 -1.19 -11.82
C GLN A 153 -6.50 -2.21 -11.24
N LEU A 154 -6.84 -2.90 -10.17
CA LEU A 154 -6.01 -3.96 -9.60
C LEU A 154 -5.88 -5.15 -10.56
N ARG A 155 -6.99 -5.59 -11.18
CA ARG A 155 -6.96 -6.68 -12.17
C ARG A 155 -6.15 -6.36 -13.42
N LYS A 156 -6.11 -5.10 -13.84
CA LYS A 156 -5.26 -4.65 -14.97
C LYS A 156 -3.76 -4.69 -14.65
N ARG A 157 -3.40 -4.47 -13.39
CA ARG A 157 -1.99 -4.35 -12.95
C ARG A 157 -1.41 -5.64 -12.44
N TYR A 158 -2.24 -6.49 -11.85
CA TYR A 158 -1.82 -7.71 -11.19
C TYR A 158 -2.51 -8.93 -11.79
N ASN A 159 -1.79 -10.04 -11.85
CA ASN A 159 -2.37 -11.31 -12.31
C ASN A 159 -3.23 -11.94 -11.19
N ILE A 160 -4.47 -11.48 -11.09
CA ILE A 160 -5.45 -11.98 -10.13
C ILE A 160 -6.28 -13.07 -10.80
N THR A 161 -5.99 -14.33 -10.46
CA THR A 161 -6.55 -15.50 -11.15
C THR A 161 -8.01 -15.80 -10.81
N THR A 162 -8.45 -15.41 -9.60
CA THR A 162 -9.84 -15.61 -9.17
C THR A 162 -10.82 -14.66 -9.86
N LYS A 163 -12.03 -15.14 -10.15
CA LYS A 163 -13.15 -14.31 -10.65
C LYS A 163 -13.98 -13.71 -9.51
N LYS A 164 -13.73 -14.09 -8.26
CA LYS A 164 -14.45 -13.53 -7.10
C LYS A 164 -14.14 -12.06 -6.94
N ALA A 165 -15.17 -11.27 -6.64
CA ALA A 165 -14.99 -9.88 -6.26
C ALA A 165 -14.44 -9.78 -4.82
N PRO A 166 -13.56 -8.81 -4.52
CA PRO A 166 -12.90 -8.74 -3.23
C PRO A 166 -13.78 -8.11 -2.14
N LYS A 167 -13.40 -8.36 -0.90
CA LYS A 167 -13.76 -7.49 0.23
C LYS A 167 -12.76 -6.34 0.28
N LEU A 168 -13.26 -5.15 0.60
CA LEU A 168 -12.45 -3.96 0.88
C LEU A 168 -12.46 -3.70 2.37
N LEU A 169 -11.29 -3.56 2.96
CA LEU A 169 -11.11 -3.08 4.32
C LEU A 169 -10.36 -1.74 4.28
N LEU A 170 -10.96 -0.72 4.87
CA LEU A 170 -10.36 0.60 5.08
C LEU A 170 -10.08 0.78 6.57
N LYS A 171 -8.86 1.15 6.92
CA LYS A 171 -8.48 1.53 8.28
C LYS A 171 -7.82 2.91 8.25
N GLY A 172 -8.10 3.72 9.25
CA GLY A 172 -7.47 5.02 9.40
C GLY A 172 -7.47 5.48 10.85
N SER A 173 -6.56 6.38 11.17
CA SER A 173 -6.50 7.03 12.48
C SER A 173 -6.41 8.54 12.32
N GLY A 174 -6.91 9.27 13.32
CA GLY A 174 -6.89 10.71 13.36
C GLY A 174 -8.28 11.34 13.21
N ASN A 175 -8.31 12.67 13.12
CA ASN A 175 -9.57 13.41 13.01
C ASN A 175 -10.07 13.39 11.57
N LEU A 176 -11.26 12.83 11.33
CA LEU A 176 -11.90 12.79 10.00
C LEU A 176 -12.36 14.15 9.48
N LYS A 177 -12.39 15.21 10.31
CA LYS A 177 -12.77 16.56 9.89
C LYS A 177 -11.71 17.25 9.02
N GLY A 178 -10.50 16.66 8.92
CA GLY A 178 -9.42 17.14 8.07
C GLY A 178 -9.38 16.46 6.70
N SER A 179 -8.68 17.06 5.76
CA SER A 179 -8.52 16.55 4.38
C SER A 179 -7.61 15.30 4.29
N SER A 180 -6.99 14.90 5.36
CA SER A 180 -6.06 13.76 5.39
C SER A 180 -6.12 13.04 6.75
N VAL A 181 -5.91 11.73 6.69
CA VAL A 181 -5.81 10.84 7.84
C VAL A 181 -4.34 10.50 8.05
N GLY A 182 -3.85 10.57 9.29
CA GLY A 182 -2.42 10.38 9.60
C GLY A 182 -1.88 8.99 9.27
N TYR A 183 -2.76 7.99 9.35
CA TYR A 183 -2.49 6.62 8.94
C TYR A 183 -3.64 6.12 8.08
N LYS A 184 -3.33 5.52 6.94
CA LYS A 184 -4.30 4.83 6.09
C LYS A 184 -3.78 3.45 5.75
N ASN A 185 -4.62 2.45 5.91
CA ASN A 185 -4.40 1.11 5.43
C ASN A 185 -5.62 0.66 4.64
N ILE A 186 -5.37 0.13 3.46
CA ILE A 186 -6.38 -0.35 2.53
C ILE A 186 -6.02 -1.78 2.17
N GLU A 187 -7.01 -2.68 2.26
CA GLU A 187 -6.84 -4.07 1.85
C GLU A 187 -7.98 -4.51 0.95
N PHE A 188 -7.64 -5.11 -0.18
CA PHE A 188 -8.57 -5.80 -1.08
C PHE A 188 -8.30 -7.30 -0.97
N THR A 189 -9.18 -8.03 -0.30
CA THR A 189 -9.06 -9.48 -0.11
C THR A 189 -9.91 -10.20 -1.14
N PHE A 190 -9.27 -10.79 -2.15
CA PHE A 190 -9.92 -11.55 -3.23
C PHE A 190 -10.21 -12.99 -2.83
N VAL A 191 -9.26 -13.64 -2.16
CA VAL A 191 -9.38 -15.00 -1.62
C VAL A 191 -8.71 -15.06 -0.26
N GLU A 192 -9.37 -15.67 0.69
CA GLU A 192 -8.87 -15.94 2.02
C GLU A 192 -9.41 -17.27 2.50
N ASN A 193 -8.57 -18.31 2.49
CA ASN A 193 -8.88 -19.61 3.05
C ASN A 193 -7.58 -20.33 3.44
N LYS A 194 -7.69 -21.59 3.88
CA LYS A 194 -6.53 -22.37 4.35
C LYS A 194 -5.53 -22.75 3.26
N GLU A 195 -5.96 -22.76 2.00
CA GLU A 195 -5.15 -23.24 0.86
C GLU A 195 -4.74 -22.12 -0.10
N GLU A 196 -5.51 -21.03 -0.13
CA GLU A 196 -5.30 -19.93 -1.08
C GLU A 196 -5.54 -18.60 -0.42
N ASN A 197 -4.63 -17.65 -0.67
CA ASN A 197 -4.73 -16.27 -0.22
C ASN A 197 -4.32 -15.33 -1.36
N ILE A 198 -5.20 -14.40 -1.72
CA ILE A 198 -4.92 -13.39 -2.73
C ILE A 198 -5.43 -12.06 -2.19
N TYR A 199 -4.52 -11.16 -1.88
CA TYR A 199 -4.88 -9.85 -1.36
C TYR A 199 -3.86 -8.77 -1.75
N PHE A 200 -4.38 -7.56 -1.91
CA PHE A 200 -3.60 -6.35 -2.14
C PHE A 200 -3.69 -5.46 -0.92
N THR A 201 -2.56 -4.93 -0.47
CA THR A 201 -2.51 -3.95 0.62
C THR A 201 -1.82 -2.66 0.17
N ASP A 202 -2.32 -1.54 0.69
CA ASP A 202 -1.71 -0.23 0.55
C ASP A 202 -1.72 0.50 1.89
N SER A 203 -0.63 1.17 2.19
CA SER A 203 -0.53 1.98 3.41
C SER A 203 0.17 3.31 3.16
N ILE A 204 -0.31 4.33 3.86
CA ILE A 204 0.27 5.67 3.88
C ILE A 204 0.37 6.12 5.32
N ASN A 205 1.60 6.38 5.78
CA ASN A 205 1.90 6.82 7.14
C ASN A 205 2.78 8.05 7.11
N PHE A 206 2.60 8.91 8.10
CA PHE A 206 3.54 9.97 8.40
C PHE A 206 4.35 9.63 9.66
N ASN A 207 5.66 9.65 9.52
CA ASN A 207 6.60 9.47 10.64
C ASN A 207 7.21 10.85 10.94
N PRO A 208 6.79 11.52 12.02
CA PRO A 208 7.36 12.80 12.40
C PRO A 208 8.85 12.66 12.74
N SER A 209 9.63 13.72 12.46
CA SER A 209 11.02 13.78 12.95
C SER A 209 11.02 13.94 14.45
N GLU A 210 12.02 13.36 15.11
CA GLU A 210 12.31 13.70 16.51
C GLU A 210 12.70 15.18 16.56
N ASP A 211 12.11 15.93 17.47
CA ASP A 211 12.51 17.31 17.75
C ASP A 211 13.92 17.26 18.36
N LYS A 212 14.87 17.87 17.66
CA LYS A 212 16.19 18.19 18.20
C LYS A 212 16.21 19.63 18.66
#